data_67a14fccf2403ef97562c12f3a23060a
#
_entry.id   67a14fccf2403ef97562c12f3a23060a
#
_cell.length_a   1.000
_cell.length_b   1.000
_cell.length_c   1.000
_cell.angle_alpha   90.00
_cell.angle_beta   90.00
_cell.angle_gamma   90.00
#
_symmetry.space_group_name_H-M   'P 1'
#
loop_
_entity.id
_entity.type
_entity.pdbx_description
1 polymer ?
#
loop_
_entity_poly.entity_id
_entity_poly.type
_entity_poly.pdbx_seq_one_letter_code
_entity_poly.pdbx_strand_id
1 'polypeptide(L)'
;MMQRILVIDDDPAVTSLLKRGLSYEGFAVDTATSGAEGLTIARERLSDLVILDVMMPGLNGFEVLQRLRVADEQLPILMLTARDAPADQVQGLGSGADDYVIKPFTFEVLLARIHALLRRRQVDHPTLLRFADLTLDTGSYSVHRGQREVPLTTLEFRLLQEFLIHPQQVLSKDILLDRVWGYDFGGNGNVVEVYVMQLRQKLEAEGEPRLIHTIRGAGYVLRKGER
;
A
#
# COMPACT_ATOMS: atom_id res chain seq x y z
N MET A 1 -9.04 2.67 -14.20
CA MET A 1 -9.45 1.83 -13.05
C MET A 1 -10.04 2.71 -11.97
N MET A 2 -10.97 2.20 -11.16
CA MET A 2 -11.57 2.95 -10.06
C MET A 2 -10.56 3.03 -8.91
N GLN A 3 -10.16 4.24 -8.50
CA GLN A 3 -9.24 4.43 -7.37
C GLN A 3 -9.90 3.97 -6.07
N ARG A 4 -9.11 3.31 -5.21
CA ARG A 4 -9.59 2.70 -3.96
C ARG A 4 -9.16 3.52 -2.75
N ILE A 5 -10.12 3.84 -1.90
CA ILE A 5 -9.89 4.57 -0.65
C ILE A 5 -10.26 3.66 0.52
N LEU A 6 -9.38 3.55 1.50
CA LEU A 6 -9.67 2.91 2.79
C LEU A 6 -9.99 3.99 3.82
N VAL A 7 -11.15 3.88 4.47
CA VAL A 7 -11.56 4.76 5.56
C VAL A 7 -11.49 4.00 6.87
N ILE A 8 -10.72 4.52 7.84
CA ILE A 8 -10.54 3.92 9.17
C ILE A 8 -10.99 4.96 10.21
N ASP A 9 -12.13 4.73 10.84
CA ASP A 9 -12.72 5.62 11.84
C ASP A 9 -13.66 4.79 12.72
N ASP A 10 -13.58 4.92 14.04
CA ASP A 10 -14.39 4.13 14.98
C ASP A 10 -15.86 4.58 15.03
N ASP A 11 -16.18 5.76 14.48
CA ASP A 11 -17.55 6.23 14.31
C ASP A 11 -18.20 5.64 13.04
N PRO A 12 -19.21 4.74 13.19
CA PRO A 12 -19.93 4.17 12.04
C PRO A 12 -20.70 5.21 11.23
N ALA A 13 -21.04 6.34 11.80
CA ALA A 13 -21.74 7.42 11.09
C ALA A 13 -20.76 8.11 10.11
N VAL A 14 -19.53 8.36 10.55
CA VAL A 14 -18.47 8.93 9.72
C VAL A 14 -18.10 7.98 8.59
N THR A 15 -17.79 6.70 8.89
CA THR A 15 -17.43 5.71 7.87
C THR A 15 -18.55 5.51 6.83
N SER A 16 -19.82 5.48 7.26
CA SER A 16 -20.99 5.35 6.38
C SER A 16 -21.19 6.58 5.49
N LEU A 17 -21.02 7.79 6.06
CA LEU A 17 -21.11 9.05 5.33
C LEU A 17 -20.03 9.12 4.25
N LEU A 18 -18.78 8.88 4.62
CA LEU A 18 -17.64 8.91 3.71
C LEU A 18 -17.75 7.84 2.63
N LYS A 19 -18.15 6.62 2.99
CA LYS A 19 -18.37 5.55 2.01
C LYS A 19 -19.38 5.95 0.94
N ARG A 20 -20.54 6.49 1.34
CA ARG A 20 -21.58 6.92 0.39
C ARG A 20 -21.10 8.08 -0.49
N GLY A 21 -20.54 9.13 0.12
CA GLY A 21 -20.08 10.32 -0.61
C GLY A 21 -18.96 9.98 -1.60
N LEU A 22 -17.93 9.27 -1.16
CA LEU A 22 -16.81 8.90 -2.02
C LEU A 22 -17.20 7.88 -3.11
N SER A 23 -18.11 6.95 -2.82
CA SER A 23 -18.62 6.04 -3.85
C SER A 23 -19.44 6.79 -4.92
N TYR A 24 -20.18 7.83 -4.54
CA TYR A 24 -20.88 8.71 -5.49
C TYR A 24 -19.91 9.46 -6.41
N GLU A 25 -18.74 9.85 -5.88
CA GLU A 25 -17.65 10.48 -6.65
C GLU A 25 -16.83 9.48 -7.49
N GLY A 26 -17.22 8.21 -7.52
CA GLY A 26 -16.60 7.19 -8.37
C GLY A 26 -15.41 6.46 -7.75
N PHE A 27 -15.19 6.53 -6.43
CA PHE A 27 -14.15 5.77 -5.73
C PHE A 27 -14.66 4.38 -5.30
N ALA A 28 -13.79 3.39 -5.30
CA ALA A 28 -14.01 2.15 -4.56
C ALA A 28 -13.66 2.40 -3.09
N VAL A 29 -14.58 2.12 -2.15
CA VAL A 29 -14.38 2.47 -0.74
C VAL A 29 -14.51 1.25 0.16
N ASP A 30 -13.41 0.92 0.85
CA ASP A 30 -13.41 -0.01 1.97
C ASP A 30 -13.45 0.79 3.28
N THR A 31 -14.09 0.22 4.31
CA THR A 31 -14.24 0.87 5.62
C THR A 31 -13.82 -0.08 6.73
N ALA A 32 -13.17 0.46 7.77
CA ALA A 32 -12.83 -0.23 9.00
C ALA A 32 -13.25 0.60 10.19
N THR A 33 -13.70 -0.05 11.26
CA THR A 33 -14.13 0.58 12.52
C THR A 33 -13.08 0.50 13.62
N SER A 34 -11.89 -0.01 13.31
CA SER A 34 -10.75 -0.04 14.21
C SER A 34 -9.42 -0.04 13.43
N GLY A 35 -8.35 0.40 14.10
CA GLY A 35 -7.02 0.39 13.51
C GLY A 35 -6.55 -1.02 13.09
N ALA A 36 -6.85 -2.05 13.90
CA ALA A 36 -6.47 -3.43 13.60
C ALA A 36 -7.19 -3.98 12.35
N GLU A 37 -8.49 -3.71 12.21
CA GLU A 37 -9.27 -4.06 11.02
C GLU A 37 -8.75 -3.32 9.79
N GLY A 38 -8.46 -2.02 9.93
CA GLY A 38 -7.92 -1.19 8.86
C GLY A 38 -6.59 -1.70 8.33
N LEU A 39 -5.67 -2.11 9.21
CA LEU A 39 -4.40 -2.73 8.82
C LEU A 39 -4.61 -4.07 8.11
N THR A 40 -5.59 -4.86 8.52
CA THR A 40 -5.93 -6.13 7.85
C THR A 40 -6.42 -5.87 6.43
N ILE A 41 -7.37 -4.94 6.25
CA ILE A 41 -7.89 -4.58 4.92
C ILE A 41 -6.77 -4.00 4.04
N ALA A 42 -5.91 -3.13 4.59
CA ALA A 42 -4.79 -2.55 3.85
C ALA A 42 -3.76 -3.61 3.36
N ARG A 43 -3.64 -4.74 4.06
CA ARG A 43 -2.80 -5.89 3.63
C ARG A 43 -3.45 -6.70 2.52
N GLU A 44 -4.76 -6.92 2.62
CA GLU A 44 -5.50 -7.76 1.68
C GLU A 44 -5.82 -7.04 0.37
N ARG A 45 -5.97 -5.72 0.42
CA ARG A 45 -6.40 -4.90 -0.70
C ARG A 45 -5.53 -3.65 -0.84
N LEU A 46 -5.01 -3.44 -2.05
CA LEU A 46 -4.28 -2.22 -2.36
C LEU A 46 -5.20 -1.02 -2.29
N SER A 47 -4.81 -0.01 -1.51
CA SER A 47 -5.49 1.27 -1.43
C SER A 47 -4.64 2.37 -2.08
N ASP A 48 -5.29 3.27 -2.81
CA ASP A 48 -4.63 4.43 -3.41
C ASP A 48 -4.49 5.59 -2.42
N LEU A 49 -5.34 5.60 -1.38
CA LEU A 49 -5.33 6.57 -0.31
C LEU A 49 -5.97 5.97 0.95
N VAL A 50 -5.48 6.36 2.12
CA VAL A 50 -6.11 6.05 3.42
C VAL A 50 -6.61 7.33 4.07
N ILE A 51 -7.85 7.32 4.55
CA ILE A 51 -8.42 8.32 5.46
C ILE A 51 -8.43 7.69 6.83
N LEU A 52 -7.80 8.33 7.81
CA LEU A 52 -7.50 7.72 9.11
C LEU A 52 -7.85 8.67 10.25
N ASP A 53 -8.75 8.23 11.13
CA ASP A 53 -9.02 8.98 12.36
C ASP A 53 -7.84 8.88 13.34
N VAL A 54 -7.52 10.01 13.98
CA VAL A 54 -6.48 10.07 15.02
C VAL A 54 -6.92 9.39 16.29
N MET A 55 -8.18 9.63 16.71
CA MET A 55 -8.69 9.26 18.02
C MET A 55 -9.53 7.99 17.95
N MET A 56 -8.88 6.85 17.96
CA MET A 56 -9.57 5.55 17.97
C MET A 56 -9.21 4.74 19.22
N PRO A 57 -10.15 3.95 19.78
CA PRO A 57 -9.88 3.06 20.90
C PRO A 57 -8.94 1.92 20.50
N GLY A 58 -8.06 1.54 21.41
CA GLY A 58 -7.07 0.47 21.19
C GLY A 58 -5.87 0.97 20.40
N LEU A 59 -5.78 0.63 19.13
CA LEU A 59 -4.73 1.09 18.24
C LEU A 59 -5.09 2.47 17.69
N ASN A 60 -4.38 3.51 18.13
CA ASN A 60 -4.66 4.89 17.72
C ASN A 60 -4.18 5.16 16.28
N GLY A 61 -4.65 6.29 15.69
CA GLY A 61 -4.34 6.63 14.30
C GLY A 61 -2.84 6.81 14.00
N PHE A 62 -2.06 7.32 14.95
CA PHE A 62 -0.61 7.48 14.74
C PHE A 62 0.13 6.15 14.70
N GLU A 63 -0.29 5.18 15.52
CA GLU A 63 0.27 3.82 15.50
C GLU A 63 -0.10 3.10 14.19
N VAL A 64 -1.33 3.29 13.69
CA VAL A 64 -1.76 2.77 12.38
C VAL A 64 -0.95 3.42 11.26
N LEU A 65 -0.77 4.75 11.29
CA LEU A 65 0.03 5.51 10.33
C LEU A 65 1.46 4.96 10.22
N GLN A 66 2.14 4.78 11.36
CA GLN A 66 3.51 4.25 11.38
C GLN A 66 3.60 2.88 10.72
N ARG A 67 2.65 1.98 10.99
CA ARG A 67 2.62 0.64 10.41
C ARG A 67 2.31 0.66 8.91
N LEU A 68 1.43 1.56 8.48
CA LEU A 68 1.16 1.77 7.05
C LEU A 68 2.40 2.31 6.33
N ARG A 69 3.16 3.24 6.95
CA ARG A 69 4.39 3.79 6.38
C ARG A 69 5.51 2.76 6.21
N VAL A 70 5.62 1.82 7.14
CA VAL A 70 6.57 0.70 7.00
C VAL A 70 6.21 -0.19 5.80
N ALA A 71 4.90 -0.41 5.56
CA ALA A 71 4.41 -1.25 4.48
C ALA A 71 4.43 -0.54 3.12
N ASP A 72 4.13 0.77 3.07
CA ASP A 72 4.16 1.60 1.86
C ASP A 72 4.47 3.06 2.28
N GLU A 73 5.71 3.47 2.10
CA GLU A 73 6.20 4.82 2.44
C GLU A 73 5.45 5.90 1.64
N GLN A 74 4.95 5.57 0.46
CA GLN A 74 4.34 6.49 -0.49
C GLN A 74 2.80 6.46 -0.49
N LEU A 75 2.19 5.61 0.31
CA LEU A 75 0.73 5.54 0.41
C LEU A 75 0.18 6.88 0.94
N PRO A 76 -0.64 7.63 0.19
CA PRO A 76 -1.19 8.88 0.70
C PRO A 76 -2.09 8.62 1.92
N ILE A 77 -1.82 9.32 3.03
CA ILE A 77 -2.58 9.21 4.27
C ILE A 77 -3.09 10.58 4.68
N LEU A 78 -4.42 10.71 4.71
CA LEU A 78 -5.15 11.87 5.16
C LEU A 78 -5.68 11.61 6.56
N MET A 79 -5.15 12.34 7.56
CA MET A 79 -5.57 12.19 8.95
C MET A 79 -6.81 13.01 9.23
N LEU A 80 -7.78 12.44 9.95
CA LEU A 80 -8.91 13.19 10.54
C LEU A 80 -8.62 13.45 12.01
N THR A 81 -8.74 14.70 12.46
CA THR A 81 -8.41 15.10 13.83
C THR A 81 -9.47 16.01 14.46
N ALA A 82 -9.63 15.94 15.77
CA ALA A 82 -10.48 16.87 16.50
C ALA A 82 -9.80 18.25 16.63
N ARG A 83 -10.61 19.32 16.76
CA ARG A 83 -10.18 20.73 16.77
C ARG A 83 -9.25 21.10 17.95
N ASP A 84 -9.26 20.32 19.02
CA ASP A 84 -8.63 20.66 20.30
C ASP A 84 -7.28 19.97 20.56
N ALA A 85 -6.63 19.45 19.54
CA ALA A 85 -5.33 18.78 19.65
C ALA A 85 -4.19 19.55 18.97
N PRO A 86 -3.76 20.73 19.49
CA PRO A 86 -2.60 21.48 18.95
C PRO A 86 -1.31 20.66 19.01
N ALA A 87 -1.17 19.78 20.02
CA ALA A 87 -0.04 18.87 20.16
C ALA A 87 0.00 17.82 19.04
N ASP A 88 -1.15 17.38 18.53
CA ASP A 88 -1.24 16.39 17.46
C ASP A 88 -0.84 17.00 16.10
N GLN A 89 -1.07 18.30 15.87
CA GLN A 89 -0.63 18.99 14.66
C GLN A 89 0.90 19.13 14.59
N VAL A 90 1.57 19.34 15.72
CA VAL A 90 3.04 19.46 15.79
C VAL A 90 3.70 18.07 15.75
N GLN A 91 3.15 17.07 16.42
CA GLN A 91 3.55 15.68 16.25
C GLN A 91 3.24 15.16 14.84
N GLY A 92 2.12 15.59 14.26
CA GLY A 92 1.67 15.18 12.94
C GLY A 92 2.59 15.58 11.80
N LEU A 93 3.20 16.76 11.82
CA LEU A 93 4.16 17.19 10.79
C LEU A 93 5.46 16.39 10.83
N GLY A 94 5.78 15.72 11.95
CA GLY A 94 6.91 14.79 12.08
C GLY A 94 6.53 13.31 11.96
N SER A 95 5.24 12.97 11.94
CA SER A 95 4.74 11.58 11.99
C SER A 95 4.62 10.89 10.62
N GLY A 96 4.80 11.63 9.51
CA GLY A 96 4.75 11.06 8.16
C GLY A 96 3.36 11.03 7.52
N ALA A 97 2.35 11.75 8.05
CA ALA A 97 1.08 11.97 7.35
C ALA A 97 1.25 12.98 6.21
N ASP A 98 0.47 12.83 5.13
CA ASP A 98 0.57 13.71 3.95
C ASP A 98 -0.32 14.96 4.07
N ASP A 99 -1.43 14.87 4.79
CA ASP A 99 -2.33 16.00 5.06
C ASP A 99 -3.26 15.72 6.24
N TYR A 100 -3.95 16.77 6.73
CA TYR A 100 -4.85 16.72 7.89
C TYR A 100 -6.17 17.43 7.59
N VAL A 101 -7.27 16.89 8.12
CA VAL A 101 -8.59 17.53 8.12
C VAL A 101 -9.13 17.57 9.54
N ILE A 102 -9.50 18.76 9.98
CA ILE A 102 -10.05 18.99 11.32
C ILE A 102 -11.55 18.72 11.31
N LYS A 103 -12.04 17.88 12.24
CA LYS A 103 -13.47 17.66 12.49
C LYS A 103 -14.06 18.84 13.30
N PRO A 104 -15.27 19.38 12.95
CA PRO A 104 -16.11 18.98 11.83
C PRO A 104 -15.61 19.57 10.50
N PHE A 105 -15.73 18.79 9.41
CA PHE A 105 -15.35 19.20 8.06
C PHE A 105 -16.55 19.15 7.10
N THR A 106 -16.43 19.88 5.99
CA THR A 106 -17.36 19.69 4.86
C THR A 106 -16.82 18.64 3.91
N PHE A 107 -17.72 17.91 3.25
CA PHE A 107 -17.33 16.85 2.32
C PHE A 107 -16.51 17.40 1.15
N GLU A 108 -16.82 18.60 0.66
CA GLU A 108 -16.12 19.26 -0.45
C GLU A 108 -14.66 19.55 -0.10
N VAL A 109 -14.37 19.99 1.12
CA VAL A 109 -12.99 20.25 1.60
C VAL A 109 -12.21 18.94 1.67
N LEU A 110 -12.82 17.88 2.21
CA LEU A 110 -12.21 16.56 2.26
C LEU A 110 -11.91 16.04 0.85
N LEU A 111 -12.87 16.11 -0.06
CA LEU A 111 -12.75 15.66 -1.45
C LEU A 111 -11.64 16.41 -2.20
N ALA A 112 -11.54 17.73 -2.03
CA ALA A 112 -10.49 18.52 -2.63
C ALA A 112 -9.08 18.07 -2.20
N ARG A 113 -8.90 17.74 -0.90
CA ARG A 113 -7.64 17.22 -0.35
C ARG A 113 -7.32 15.81 -0.86
N ILE A 114 -8.31 14.93 -0.93
CA ILE A 114 -8.17 13.59 -1.54
C ILE A 114 -7.64 13.71 -2.97
N HIS A 115 -8.26 14.54 -3.80
CA HIS A 115 -7.81 14.76 -5.17
C HIS A 115 -6.39 15.33 -5.26
N ALA A 116 -6.02 16.24 -4.34
CA ALA A 116 -4.67 16.80 -4.30
C ALA A 116 -3.62 15.73 -3.96
N LEU A 117 -3.90 14.86 -2.99
CA LEU A 117 -3.02 13.78 -2.57
C LEU A 117 -2.88 12.71 -3.67
N LEU A 118 -3.98 12.27 -4.26
CA LEU A 118 -3.97 11.29 -5.36
C LEU A 118 -3.20 11.81 -6.59
N ARG A 119 -3.31 13.11 -6.90
CA ARG A 119 -2.57 13.75 -7.99
C ARG A 119 -1.06 13.79 -7.71
N ARG A 120 -0.61 14.06 -6.46
CA ARG A 120 0.81 14.05 -6.07
C ARG A 120 1.42 12.66 -6.30
N ARG A 121 0.74 11.60 -5.87
CA ARG A 121 1.20 10.22 -6.09
C ARG A 121 1.42 9.89 -7.58
N GLN A 122 0.60 10.45 -8.48
CA GLN A 122 0.74 10.23 -9.93
C GLN A 122 1.96 10.95 -10.54
N VAL A 123 2.41 12.06 -9.95
CA VAL A 123 3.53 12.87 -10.46
C VAL A 123 4.88 12.34 -9.98
N ASP A 124 4.95 11.84 -8.75
CA ASP A 124 6.21 11.46 -8.09
C ASP A 124 6.67 10.03 -8.36
N HIS A 125 5.83 9.18 -8.95
CA HIS A 125 6.20 7.82 -9.30
C HIS A 125 5.88 7.50 -10.77
N PRO A 126 6.83 6.90 -11.50
CA PRO A 126 6.49 6.29 -12.77
C PRO A 126 5.46 5.19 -12.49
N THR A 127 4.24 5.38 -13.00
CA THR A 127 3.19 4.35 -12.92
C THR A 127 3.68 3.02 -13.52
N LEU A 128 4.75 3.05 -14.31
CA LEU A 128 5.27 1.94 -15.06
C LEU A 128 6.69 1.57 -14.59
N LEU A 129 6.82 0.50 -13.81
CA LEU A 129 8.10 -0.09 -13.42
C LEU A 129 8.52 -1.14 -14.46
N ARG A 130 9.80 -1.13 -14.85
CA ARG A 130 10.33 -2.04 -15.88
C ARG A 130 11.65 -2.65 -15.47
N PHE A 131 11.79 -3.95 -15.73
CA PHE A 131 13.05 -4.67 -15.62
C PHE A 131 13.11 -5.82 -16.62
N ALA A 132 14.09 -5.83 -17.51
CA ALA A 132 14.19 -6.76 -18.64
C ALA A 132 12.90 -6.68 -19.52
N ASP A 133 12.18 -7.79 -19.65
CA ASP A 133 10.90 -7.92 -20.33
C ASP A 133 9.69 -7.85 -19.40
N LEU A 134 9.94 -7.59 -18.10
CA LEU A 134 8.90 -7.44 -17.09
C LEU A 134 8.46 -5.99 -16.99
N THR A 135 7.15 -5.77 -16.99
CA THR A 135 6.51 -4.46 -16.83
C THR A 135 5.43 -4.57 -15.78
N LEU A 136 5.41 -3.67 -14.80
CA LEU A 136 4.38 -3.54 -13.80
C LEU A 136 3.84 -2.11 -13.84
N ASP A 137 2.54 -1.97 -14.03
CA ASP A 137 1.84 -0.68 -14.02
C ASP A 137 1.07 -0.55 -12.70
N THR A 138 1.52 0.39 -11.85
CA THR A 138 0.88 0.64 -10.56
C THR A 138 -0.46 1.37 -10.69
N GLY A 139 -0.69 2.08 -11.81
CA GLY A 139 -1.94 2.78 -12.06
C GLY A 139 -3.07 1.86 -12.52
N SER A 140 -2.76 0.85 -13.33
CA SER A 140 -3.73 -0.15 -13.81
C SER A 140 -3.69 -1.47 -13.02
N TYR A 141 -2.76 -1.62 -12.07
CA TYR A 141 -2.49 -2.86 -11.33
C TYR A 141 -2.28 -4.07 -12.24
N SER A 142 -1.62 -3.84 -13.38
CA SER A 142 -1.35 -4.86 -14.37
C SER A 142 0.14 -5.22 -14.43
N VAL A 143 0.43 -6.48 -14.72
CA VAL A 143 1.77 -7.00 -14.88
C VAL A 143 1.87 -7.73 -16.21
N HIS A 144 2.92 -7.44 -16.95
CA HIS A 144 3.20 -8.11 -18.21
C HIS A 144 4.63 -8.67 -18.24
N ARG A 145 4.77 -9.84 -18.83
CA ARG A 145 6.04 -10.44 -19.20
C ARG A 145 6.15 -10.47 -20.73
N GLY A 146 6.92 -9.54 -21.32
CA GLY A 146 6.84 -9.28 -22.76
C GLY A 146 5.43 -8.81 -23.15
N GLN A 147 4.74 -9.63 -23.96
CA GLN A 147 3.35 -9.37 -24.39
C GLN A 147 2.30 -10.12 -23.52
N ARG A 148 2.74 -11.01 -22.65
CA ARG A 148 1.87 -11.86 -21.83
C ARG A 148 1.46 -11.13 -20.56
N GLU A 149 0.16 -11.02 -20.30
CA GLU A 149 -0.36 -10.57 -19.03
C GLU A 149 -0.19 -11.66 -17.96
N VAL A 150 0.28 -11.25 -16.76
CA VAL A 150 0.52 -12.14 -15.62
C VAL A 150 -0.46 -11.77 -14.50
N PRO A 151 -1.51 -12.57 -14.26
CA PRO A 151 -2.47 -12.29 -13.21
C PRO A 151 -1.85 -12.54 -11.83
N LEU A 152 -1.73 -11.48 -11.03
CA LEU A 152 -1.21 -11.53 -9.67
C LEU A 152 -2.29 -11.20 -8.63
N THR A 153 -2.19 -11.83 -7.47
CA THR A 153 -2.91 -11.38 -6.27
C THR A 153 -2.29 -10.08 -5.72
N THR A 154 -2.99 -9.40 -4.85
CA THR A 154 -2.51 -8.14 -4.24
C THR A 154 -1.14 -8.29 -3.57
N LEU A 155 -0.91 -9.37 -2.82
CA LEU A 155 0.38 -9.60 -2.14
C LEU A 155 1.50 -9.98 -3.12
N GLU A 156 1.20 -10.77 -4.15
CA GLU A 156 2.16 -11.06 -5.23
C GLU A 156 2.54 -9.79 -6.00
N PHE A 157 1.57 -8.92 -6.25
CA PHE A 157 1.79 -7.64 -6.92
C PHE A 157 2.72 -6.73 -6.08
N ARG A 158 2.44 -6.57 -4.78
CA ARG A 158 3.29 -5.81 -3.85
C ARG A 158 4.70 -6.39 -3.77
N LEU A 159 4.82 -7.71 -3.66
CA LEU A 159 6.11 -8.37 -3.61
C LEU A 159 6.92 -8.12 -4.89
N LEU A 160 6.29 -8.18 -6.07
CA LEU A 160 6.93 -7.89 -7.33
C LEU A 160 7.30 -6.41 -7.45
N GLN A 161 6.44 -5.51 -6.98
CA GLN A 161 6.69 -4.07 -6.93
C GLN A 161 7.94 -3.76 -6.11
N GLU A 162 8.10 -4.35 -4.93
CA GLU A 162 9.30 -4.19 -4.09
C GLU A 162 10.58 -4.61 -4.83
N PHE A 163 10.54 -5.71 -5.55
CA PHE A 163 11.68 -6.12 -6.37
C PHE A 163 11.97 -5.15 -7.52
N LEU A 164 10.94 -4.57 -8.13
CA LEU A 164 11.09 -3.63 -9.25
C LEU A 164 11.52 -2.22 -8.82
N ILE A 165 11.21 -1.81 -7.60
CA ILE A 165 11.71 -0.56 -7.00
C ILE A 165 13.19 -0.69 -6.62
N HIS A 166 13.64 -1.91 -6.25
CA HIS A 166 15.01 -2.19 -5.81
C HIS A 166 15.72 -3.21 -6.73
N PRO A 167 15.84 -2.93 -8.05
CA PRO A 167 16.44 -3.88 -8.98
C PRO A 167 17.93 -4.07 -8.64
N GLN A 168 18.41 -5.30 -8.77
CA GLN A 168 19.78 -5.71 -8.46
C GLN A 168 20.20 -5.60 -6.99
N GLN A 169 19.32 -5.19 -6.10
CA GLN A 169 19.54 -5.16 -4.67
C GLN A 169 19.04 -6.46 -4.01
N VAL A 170 19.82 -6.99 -3.08
CA VAL A 170 19.40 -8.15 -2.26
C VAL A 170 18.47 -7.64 -1.17
N LEU A 171 17.24 -8.14 -1.17
CA LEU A 171 16.25 -7.87 -0.13
C LEU A 171 16.17 -9.08 0.81
N SER A 172 16.41 -8.86 2.10
CA SER A 172 16.29 -9.93 3.10
C SER A 172 14.82 -10.34 3.28
N LYS A 173 14.60 -11.54 3.85
CA LYS A 173 13.24 -12.01 4.15
C LYS A 173 12.52 -11.07 5.12
N ASP A 174 13.23 -10.54 6.10
CA ASP A 174 12.67 -9.63 7.10
C ASP A 174 12.22 -8.31 6.46
N ILE A 175 13.07 -7.73 5.59
CA ILE A 175 12.71 -6.52 4.83
C ILE A 175 11.48 -6.77 3.95
N LEU A 176 11.43 -7.90 3.24
CA LEU A 176 10.27 -8.24 2.41
C LEU A 176 9.02 -8.48 3.24
N LEU A 177 9.18 -9.14 4.39
CA LEU A 177 8.07 -9.39 5.32
C LEU A 177 7.49 -8.07 5.83
N ASP A 178 8.34 -7.17 6.33
CA ASP A 178 7.92 -5.88 6.87
C ASP A 178 7.23 -5.01 5.81
N ARG A 179 7.81 -4.91 4.62
CA ARG A 179 7.30 -4.04 3.55
C ARG A 179 6.03 -4.55 2.88
N VAL A 180 5.90 -5.86 2.69
CA VAL A 180 4.76 -6.45 1.96
C VAL A 180 3.62 -6.87 2.90
N TRP A 181 3.95 -7.42 4.08
CA TRP A 181 2.98 -7.92 5.06
C TRP A 181 2.79 -7.01 6.28
N GLY A 182 3.75 -6.10 6.55
CA GLY A 182 3.73 -5.15 7.67
C GLY A 182 4.29 -5.74 8.97
N TYR A 183 4.71 -4.85 9.88
CA TYR A 183 5.48 -5.13 11.10
C TYR A 183 4.82 -6.15 12.07
N ASP A 184 3.48 -6.21 12.11
CA ASP A 184 2.75 -7.11 13.03
C ASP A 184 2.31 -8.43 12.38
N PHE A 185 2.90 -8.81 11.27
CA PHE A 185 2.59 -10.09 10.68
C PHE A 185 3.19 -11.19 11.57
N GLY A 186 2.38 -11.71 12.51
CA GLY A 186 2.74 -12.84 13.41
C GLY A 186 2.94 -14.18 12.69
N GLY A 187 3.09 -14.15 11.36
CA GLY A 187 3.33 -15.30 10.51
C GLY A 187 4.81 -15.70 10.48
N ASN A 188 5.06 -16.97 10.22
CA ASN A 188 6.40 -17.52 10.05
C ASN A 188 7.05 -16.95 8.77
N GLY A 189 8.36 -16.62 8.80
CA GLY A 189 9.15 -16.13 7.66
C GLY A 189 9.09 -17.01 6.39
N ASN A 190 8.55 -18.22 6.48
CA ASN A 190 8.27 -19.09 5.35
C ASN A 190 7.23 -18.54 4.36
N VAL A 191 6.41 -17.55 4.76
CA VAL A 191 5.42 -16.93 3.86
C VAL A 191 6.10 -16.27 2.67
N VAL A 192 7.21 -15.56 2.88
CA VAL A 192 7.98 -14.94 1.79
C VAL A 192 8.45 -15.98 0.79
N GLU A 193 8.91 -17.16 1.25
CA GLU A 193 9.35 -18.26 0.38
C GLU A 193 8.22 -18.77 -0.50
N VAL A 194 7.04 -18.96 0.07
CA VAL A 194 5.85 -19.43 -0.64
C VAL A 194 5.45 -18.42 -1.73
N TYR A 195 5.38 -17.14 -1.40
CA TYR A 195 5.01 -16.11 -2.37
C TYR A 195 6.07 -15.89 -3.44
N VAL A 196 7.35 -15.96 -3.12
CA VAL A 196 8.43 -15.96 -4.13
C VAL A 196 8.33 -17.16 -5.06
N MET A 197 8.01 -18.33 -4.54
CA MET A 197 7.80 -19.54 -5.36
C MET A 197 6.60 -19.36 -6.31
N GLN A 198 5.46 -18.90 -5.80
CA GLN A 198 4.26 -18.65 -6.60
C GLN A 198 4.50 -17.59 -7.68
N LEU A 199 5.18 -16.50 -7.30
CA LEU A 199 5.53 -15.43 -8.22
C LEU A 199 6.44 -15.92 -9.35
N ARG A 200 7.49 -16.72 -9.05
CA ARG A 200 8.33 -17.36 -10.04
C ARG A 200 7.53 -18.25 -10.99
N GLN A 201 6.67 -19.09 -10.43
CA GLN A 201 5.83 -19.98 -11.23
C GLN A 201 4.97 -19.23 -12.25
N LYS A 202 4.41 -18.08 -11.86
CA LYS A 202 3.61 -17.23 -12.75
C LYS A 202 4.47 -16.47 -13.76
N LEU A 203 5.61 -15.94 -13.33
CA LEU A 203 6.52 -15.20 -14.20
C LEU A 203 7.26 -16.09 -15.22
N GLU A 204 7.45 -17.37 -14.92
CA GLU A 204 8.20 -18.34 -15.73
C GLU A 204 7.27 -19.34 -16.45
N ALA A 205 5.94 -19.07 -16.51
CA ALA A 205 4.93 -20.03 -16.96
C ALA A 205 5.07 -20.50 -18.43
N GLU A 206 5.67 -19.67 -19.29
CA GLU A 206 5.90 -19.98 -20.70
C GLU A 206 7.40 -20.24 -21.00
N GLY A 207 8.19 -20.55 -19.98
CA GLY A 207 9.62 -20.84 -20.13
C GLY A 207 10.50 -19.59 -20.13
N GLU A 208 9.99 -18.46 -19.70
CA GLU A 208 10.76 -17.23 -19.61
C GLU A 208 11.93 -17.36 -18.60
N PRO A 209 13.04 -16.69 -18.85
CA PRO A 209 14.22 -16.77 -17.98
C PRO A 209 13.92 -16.22 -16.58
N ARG A 210 14.49 -16.87 -15.57
CA ARG A 210 14.35 -16.46 -14.17
C ARG A 210 14.88 -15.06 -13.94
N LEU A 211 14.10 -14.22 -13.27
CA LEU A 211 14.50 -12.88 -12.85
C LEU A 211 14.66 -12.75 -11.34
N ILE A 212 13.86 -13.45 -10.54
CA ILE A 212 13.97 -13.41 -9.08
C ILE A 212 14.88 -14.55 -8.63
N HIS A 213 16.06 -14.24 -8.11
CA HIS A 213 17.05 -15.20 -7.66
C HIS A 213 17.15 -15.26 -6.14
N THR A 214 17.50 -16.44 -5.61
CA THR A 214 17.78 -16.63 -4.20
C THR A 214 19.27 -16.45 -3.93
N ILE A 215 19.62 -15.59 -2.97
CA ILE A 215 20.96 -15.47 -2.43
C ILE A 215 20.97 -16.18 -1.09
N ARG A 216 21.61 -17.35 -1.05
CA ARG A 216 21.61 -18.20 0.15
C ARG A 216 22.10 -17.43 1.37
N GLY A 217 21.34 -17.49 2.47
CA GLY A 217 21.64 -16.79 3.73
C GLY A 217 21.39 -15.29 3.73
N ALA A 218 21.04 -14.65 2.57
CA ALA A 218 20.86 -13.21 2.49
C ALA A 218 19.45 -12.77 2.06
N GLY A 219 18.76 -13.53 1.17
CA GLY A 219 17.40 -13.17 0.72
C GLY A 219 17.21 -13.40 -0.77
N TYR A 220 16.56 -12.45 -1.43
CA TYR A 220 16.19 -12.52 -2.84
C TYR A 220 16.61 -11.26 -3.59
N VAL A 221 16.83 -11.39 -4.89
CA VAL A 221 17.22 -10.28 -5.76
C VAL A 221 16.56 -10.41 -7.13
N LEU A 222 16.08 -9.29 -7.66
CA LEU A 222 15.65 -9.18 -9.07
C LEU A 222 16.87 -8.86 -9.94
N ARG A 223 17.30 -9.80 -10.76
CA ARG A 223 18.42 -9.63 -11.71
C ARG A 223 18.23 -10.49 -12.95
N LYS A 224 18.93 -10.14 -14.04
CA LYS A 224 19.05 -11.05 -15.18
C LYS A 224 19.92 -12.23 -14.77
N GLY A 225 19.59 -13.43 -15.25
CA GLY A 225 20.44 -14.60 -15.12
C GLY A 225 21.82 -14.34 -15.77
N GLU A 226 22.86 -14.81 -15.13
CA GLU A 226 24.15 -14.94 -15.81
C GLU A 226 23.99 -15.96 -16.96
N ARG A 227 24.44 -15.57 -18.15
CA ARG A 227 24.50 -16.48 -19.32
C ARG A 227 25.57 -17.52 -19.12
#